data_8326f9750a3eeaa0d782960671616095
#
_entry.id   8326f9750a3eeaa0d782960671616095
#
_cell.length_a   1.000
_cell.length_b   1.000
_cell.length_c   1.000
_cell.angle_alpha   90.00
_cell.angle_beta   90.00
_cell.angle_gamma   90.00
#
_symmetry.space_group_name_H-M   'P 1'
#
loop_
_entity.id
_entity.type
_entity.pdbx_description
1 polymer ?
#
loop_
_entity_poly.entity_id
_entity_poly.type
_entity_poly.pdbx_seq_one_letter_code
_entity_poly.pdbx_strand_id
1 'polypeptide(L)'
;MKKLFLLLTTIVFMTGTALAERYVMITHGEGKDPFWPVVQKGGEDAARAIGADFEYIYNPSADMADMASSIQAAAATQPDGIVVSLPDPDALGPAIKAAVAAGVPVITMNSGLESSASLGALMHVGQPEYLAGQSAGARAKSEGASKGLCMIQEAYNTALVDRCEGYGESVPIEFIDTTSDPASIETRAAAALQANPDIDAVLSVGPHVCVGVQKAIDDIGMSVHHSCFDLSPPVMDLINSGKVSFTIDQQQRLQGYMPVIVLHLYNNSAGLLPGANIPSGPGFVDKSNASSVAALAGVDKIGRASCRERV
;
A
#
# COMPACT_ATOMS: atom_id res chain seq x y z
N MET A 1 -41.11 50.54 50.05
CA MET A 1 -41.36 49.73 48.82
C MET A 1 -40.02 49.52 48.10
N LYS A 2 -39.35 48.40 48.38
CA LYS A 2 -38.04 48.00 47.73
C LYS A 2 -38.32 47.22 46.47
N LYS A 3 -37.96 47.79 45.30
CA LYS A 3 -38.04 47.12 44.05
C LYS A 3 -36.80 46.20 43.87
N LEU A 4 -37.02 44.90 43.92
CA LEU A 4 -36.01 43.87 43.65
C LEU A 4 -35.88 43.74 42.14
N PHE A 5 -34.72 44.14 41.54
CA PHE A 5 -34.38 43.92 40.15
C PHE A 5 -33.77 42.52 40.03
N LEU A 6 -34.52 41.62 39.45
CA LEU A 6 -34.05 40.27 39.13
C LEU A 6 -33.26 40.34 37.81
N LEU A 7 -31.94 40.26 37.88
CA LEU A 7 -31.07 40.18 36.69
C LEU A 7 -31.06 38.73 36.19
N LEU A 8 -31.78 38.48 35.11
CA LEU A 8 -31.81 37.17 34.43
C LEU A 8 -30.57 37.08 33.53
N THR A 9 -29.51 36.41 34.00
CA THR A 9 -28.31 36.13 33.18
C THR A 9 -28.62 34.97 32.28
N THR A 10 -28.88 35.24 31.01
CA THR A 10 -29.04 34.19 29.96
C THR A 10 -27.66 33.65 29.60
N ILE A 11 -27.32 32.45 30.07
CA ILE A 11 -26.14 31.74 29.65
C ILE A 11 -26.47 31.13 28.28
N VAL A 12 -25.97 31.77 27.23
CA VAL A 12 -26.00 31.17 25.86
C VAL A 12 -24.95 30.09 25.81
N PHE A 13 -25.37 28.83 25.92
CA PHE A 13 -24.53 27.72 25.55
C PHE A 13 -24.32 27.78 24.01
N MET A 14 -23.18 28.34 23.58
CA MET A 14 -22.69 28.08 22.23
C MET A 14 -22.30 26.62 22.14
N THR A 15 -23.20 25.78 21.72
CA THR A 15 -22.85 24.45 21.22
C THR A 15 -22.12 24.67 19.90
N GLY A 16 -20.81 24.86 19.97
CA GLY A 16 -19.98 24.77 18.77
C GLY A 16 -20.19 23.38 18.18
N THR A 17 -20.75 23.30 16.99
CA THR A 17 -20.69 22.08 16.21
C THR A 17 -19.21 21.82 15.98
N ALA A 18 -18.64 20.82 16.65
CA ALA A 18 -17.33 20.33 16.30
C ALA A 18 -17.38 19.97 14.81
N LEU A 19 -16.57 20.63 14.00
CA LEU A 19 -16.41 20.24 12.61
C LEU A 19 -15.84 18.81 12.60
N ALA A 20 -16.31 17.98 11.67
CA ALA A 20 -15.74 16.66 11.49
C ALA A 20 -14.25 16.81 11.14
N GLU A 21 -13.41 15.94 11.71
CA GLU A 21 -12.01 15.87 11.30
C GLU A 21 -11.91 15.54 9.82
N ARG A 22 -10.92 16.09 9.14
CA ARG A 22 -10.72 15.87 7.70
C ARG A 22 -9.33 15.31 7.43
N TYR A 23 -9.30 14.16 6.79
CA TYR A 23 -8.08 13.46 6.39
C TYR A 23 -7.94 13.37 4.88
N VAL A 24 -6.73 13.61 4.39
CA VAL A 24 -6.41 13.52 2.97
C VAL A 24 -5.40 12.40 2.77
N MET A 25 -5.72 11.44 1.90
CA MET A 25 -4.80 10.37 1.51
C MET A 25 -4.37 10.57 0.06
N ILE A 26 -3.06 10.62 -0.17
CA ILE A 26 -2.46 10.87 -1.48
C ILE A 26 -1.57 9.68 -1.83
N THR A 27 -1.85 9.04 -2.94
CA THR A 27 -1.11 7.85 -3.37
C THR A 27 -0.59 7.99 -4.80
N HIS A 28 0.58 7.39 -5.01
CA HIS A 28 1.09 7.14 -6.35
C HIS A 28 0.37 5.94 -6.98
N GLY A 29 0.72 5.65 -8.19
CA GLY A 29 0.35 4.46 -8.93
C GLY A 29 0.37 4.74 -10.43
N GLU A 30 0.31 3.69 -11.21
CA GLU A 30 0.18 3.78 -12.64
C GLU A 30 -1.08 3.07 -13.12
N GLY A 31 -1.80 3.71 -14.05
CA GLY A 31 -2.91 3.09 -14.75
C GLY A 31 -4.02 2.55 -13.84
N LYS A 32 -4.32 1.25 -13.99
CA LYS A 32 -5.42 0.58 -13.29
C LYS A 32 -4.90 -0.50 -12.34
N ASP A 33 -3.88 -0.20 -11.57
CA ASP A 33 -3.37 -1.13 -10.55
C ASP A 33 -4.49 -1.50 -9.55
N PRO A 34 -4.86 -2.78 -9.41
CA PRO A 34 -5.93 -3.23 -8.51
C PRO A 34 -5.58 -3.09 -7.03
N PHE A 35 -4.35 -2.75 -6.68
CA PHE A 35 -3.89 -2.51 -5.31
C PHE A 35 -4.58 -1.30 -4.67
N TRP A 36 -4.58 -0.16 -5.35
CA TRP A 36 -4.97 1.13 -4.79
C TRP A 36 -6.44 1.27 -4.43
N PRO A 37 -7.41 0.72 -5.19
CA PRO A 37 -8.82 0.72 -4.77
C PRO A 37 -9.07 0.02 -3.42
N VAL A 38 -8.26 -1.00 -3.07
CA VAL A 38 -8.37 -1.69 -1.78
C VAL A 38 -7.84 -0.82 -0.64
N VAL A 39 -6.74 -0.09 -0.88
CA VAL A 39 -6.19 0.92 0.05
C VAL A 39 -7.21 2.04 0.28
N GLN A 40 -7.74 2.65 -0.79
CA GLN A 40 -8.77 3.69 -0.71
C GLN A 40 -9.94 3.23 0.16
N LYS A 41 -10.44 2.02 -0.10
CA LYS A 41 -11.55 1.44 0.67
C LYS A 41 -11.21 1.30 2.16
N GLY A 42 -9.96 1.00 2.51
CA GLY A 42 -9.47 1.01 3.88
C GLY A 42 -9.61 2.38 4.55
N GLY A 43 -9.14 3.43 3.89
CA GLY A 43 -9.25 4.81 4.39
C GLY A 43 -10.70 5.28 4.55
N GLU A 44 -11.56 5.00 3.55
CA GLU A 44 -12.99 5.31 3.62
C GLU A 44 -13.71 4.62 4.78
N ASP A 45 -13.35 3.37 5.06
CA ASP A 45 -13.96 2.62 6.17
C ASP A 45 -13.49 3.12 7.53
N ALA A 46 -12.21 3.51 7.64
CA ALA A 46 -11.68 4.13 8.84
C ALA A 46 -12.38 5.47 9.14
N ALA A 47 -12.45 6.35 8.14
CA ALA A 47 -13.11 7.65 8.28
C ALA A 47 -14.59 7.50 8.67
N ARG A 48 -15.29 6.55 8.03
CA ARG A 48 -16.69 6.23 8.39
C ARG A 48 -16.81 5.74 9.84
N ALA A 49 -15.87 4.94 10.31
CA ALA A 49 -15.89 4.39 11.67
C ALA A 49 -15.75 5.46 12.75
N ILE A 50 -15.04 6.55 12.45
CA ILE A 50 -14.77 7.66 13.38
C ILE A 50 -15.61 8.91 13.10
N GLY A 51 -16.42 8.91 12.03
CA GLY A 51 -17.26 10.05 11.64
C GLY A 51 -16.48 11.23 11.06
N ALA A 52 -15.34 10.97 10.43
CA ALA A 52 -14.49 11.98 9.78
C ALA A 52 -14.77 12.12 8.28
N ASP A 53 -14.42 13.27 7.72
CA ASP A 53 -14.37 13.50 6.28
C ASP A 53 -13.08 12.91 5.70
N PHE A 54 -13.17 12.28 4.54
CA PHE A 54 -12.04 11.63 3.89
C PHE A 54 -11.96 11.99 2.41
N GLU A 55 -10.78 12.45 2.01
CA GLU A 55 -10.46 12.75 0.62
C GLU A 55 -9.35 11.81 0.13
N TYR A 56 -9.56 11.20 -1.02
CA TYR A 56 -8.57 10.33 -1.65
C TYR A 56 -8.11 10.95 -2.98
N ILE A 57 -6.81 11.18 -3.09
CA ILE A 57 -6.15 11.72 -4.28
C ILE A 57 -5.24 10.63 -4.84
N TYR A 58 -5.63 10.08 -5.97
CA TYR A 58 -4.85 9.11 -6.72
C TYR A 58 -4.11 9.79 -7.86
N ASN A 59 -2.81 9.54 -7.97
CA ASN A 59 -1.98 10.07 -9.04
C ASN A 59 -1.62 8.94 -10.04
N PRO A 60 -2.37 8.78 -11.14
CA PRO A 60 -2.23 7.65 -12.05
C PRO A 60 -1.13 7.85 -13.10
N SER A 61 -0.49 9.02 -13.16
CA SER A 61 0.51 9.35 -14.18
C SER A 61 1.92 8.89 -13.80
N ALA A 62 2.12 8.45 -12.56
CA ALA A 62 3.44 8.24 -11.96
C ALA A 62 4.34 9.50 -11.98
N ASP A 63 3.78 10.68 -12.23
CA ASP A 63 4.50 11.94 -12.19
C ASP A 63 4.65 12.41 -10.73
N MET A 64 5.86 12.30 -10.21
CA MET A 64 6.16 12.68 -8.82
C MET A 64 6.06 14.20 -8.61
N ALA A 65 6.21 15.03 -9.64
CA ALA A 65 6.02 16.47 -9.52
C ALA A 65 4.53 16.82 -9.33
N ASP A 66 3.64 16.15 -10.05
CA ASP A 66 2.19 16.28 -9.86
C ASP A 66 1.78 15.79 -8.47
N MET A 67 2.34 14.68 -8.01
CA MET A 67 2.08 14.18 -6.66
C MET A 67 2.59 15.13 -5.58
N ALA A 68 3.80 15.69 -5.73
CA ALA A 68 4.33 16.71 -4.83
C ALA A 68 3.43 17.96 -4.77
N SER A 69 2.91 18.39 -5.93
CA SER A 69 1.96 19.50 -6.01
C SER A 69 0.65 19.17 -5.29
N SER A 70 0.16 17.95 -5.39
CA SER A 70 -1.03 17.46 -4.66
C SER A 70 -0.82 17.48 -3.15
N ILE A 71 0.37 17.07 -2.66
CA ILE A 71 0.73 17.12 -1.24
C ILE A 71 0.73 18.58 -0.74
N GLN A 72 1.34 19.49 -1.50
CA GLN A 72 1.37 20.93 -1.15
C GLN A 72 -0.03 21.55 -1.14
N ALA A 73 -0.85 21.24 -2.14
CA ALA A 73 -2.23 21.71 -2.22
C ALA A 73 -3.07 21.21 -1.03
N ALA A 74 -2.96 19.93 -0.69
CA ALA A 74 -3.63 19.36 0.47
C ALA A 74 -3.17 20.05 1.77
N ALA A 75 -1.87 20.22 1.98
CA ALA A 75 -1.32 20.87 3.18
C ALA A 75 -1.80 22.32 3.33
N ALA A 76 -1.92 23.07 2.22
CA ALA A 76 -2.42 24.44 2.23
C ALA A 76 -3.87 24.56 2.73
N THR A 77 -4.66 23.50 2.65
CA THR A 77 -6.04 23.47 3.17
C THR A 77 -6.11 23.13 4.66
N GLN A 78 -4.97 22.90 5.33
CA GLN A 78 -4.86 22.59 6.77
C GLN A 78 -5.82 21.44 7.20
N PRO A 79 -5.67 20.24 6.64
CA PRO A 79 -6.43 19.08 7.12
C PRO A 79 -5.92 18.64 8.50
N ASP A 80 -6.72 17.85 9.21
CA ASP A 80 -6.34 17.25 10.49
C ASP A 80 -5.25 16.16 10.34
N GLY A 81 -4.95 15.76 9.12
CA GLY A 81 -3.82 14.91 8.79
C GLY A 81 -3.75 14.51 7.32
N ILE A 82 -2.53 14.22 6.89
CA ILE A 82 -2.23 13.72 5.55
C ILE A 82 -1.61 12.34 5.65
N VAL A 83 -2.12 11.41 4.82
CA VAL A 83 -1.50 10.11 4.58
C VAL A 83 -0.90 10.11 3.18
N VAL A 84 0.36 9.71 3.04
CA VAL A 84 1.04 9.78 1.76
C VAL A 84 1.86 8.51 1.48
N SER A 85 1.74 7.93 0.30
CA SER A 85 2.69 6.92 -0.16
C SER A 85 3.98 7.58 -0.63
N LEU A 86 5.14 6.95 -0.41
CA LEU A 86 6.44 7.59 -0.61
C LEU A 86 7.35 6.72 -1.50
N PRO A 87 7.01 6.53 -2.79
CA PRO A 87 7.80 5.70 -3.69
C PRO A 87 9.17 6.29 -4.03
N ASP A 88 9.24 7.61 -4.12
CA ASP A 88 10.46 8.38 -4.40
C ASP A 88 10.66 9.45 -3.31
N PRO A 89 11.49 9.15 -2.29
CA PRO A 89 11.77 10.08 -1.19
C PRO A 89 12.48 11.38 -1.64
N ASP A 90 13.27 11.35 -2.69
CA ASP A 90 13.98 12.52 -3.18
C ASP A 90 13.01 13.50 -3.85
N ALA A 91 12.10 13.01 -4.64
CA ALA A 91 11.09 13.82 -5.32
C ALA A 91 10.01 14.35 -4.37
N LEU A 92 9.50 13.53 -3.46
CA LEU A 92 8.36 13.87 -2.59
C LEU A 92 8.75 14.44 -1.23
N GLY A 93 9.98 14.15 -0.76
CA GLY A 93 10.45 14.57 0.56
C GLY A 93 10.33 16.06 0.85
N PRO A 94 10.68 16.96 -0.08
CA PRO A 94 10.51 18.42 0.11
C PRO A 94 9.06 18.83 0.40
N ALA A 95 8.07 18.23 -0.30
CA ALA A 95 6.65 18.53 -0.10
C ALA A 95 6.13 18.00 1.24
N ILE A 96 6.57 16.81 1.65
CA ILE A 96 6.24 16.23 2.97
C ILE A 96 6.82 17.10 4.09
N LYS A 97 8.10 17.48 4.01
CA LYS A 97 8.73 18.38 5.00
C LYS A 97 8.00 19.72 5.11
N ALA A 98 7.56 20.27 3.98
CA ALA A 98 6.79 21.52 3.97
C ALA A 98 5.42 21.35 4.65
N ALA A 99 4.72 20.25 4.44
CA ALA A 99 3.45 19.95 5.11
C ALA A 99 3.64 19.82 6.64
N VAL A 100 4.67 19.08 7.07
CA VAL A 100 5.04 18.94 8.50
C VAL A 100 5.41 20.30 9.12
N ALA A 101 6.21 21.11 8.43
CA ALA A 101 6.59 22.45 8.88
C ALA A 101 5.39 23.41 8.97
N ALA A 102 4.36 23.21 8.16
CA ALA A 102 3.09 23.94 8.25
C ALA A 102 2.19 23.47 9.41
N GLY A 103 2.63 22.48 10.21
CA GLY A 103 1.90 21.95 11.36
C GLY A 103 0.89 20.87 11.01
N VAL A 104 0.84 20.37 9.78
CA VAL A 104 -0.05 19.28 9.39
C VAL A 104 0.57 17.94 9.78
N PRO A 105 -0.11 17.11 10.57
CA PRO A 105 0.36 15.75 10.88
C PRO A 105 0.44 14.89 9.61
N VAL A 106 1.58 14.23 9.39
CA VAL A 106 1.79 13.36 8.22
C VAL A 106 2.13 11.95 8.66
N ILE A 107 1.49 10.97 8.05
CA ILE A 107 1.85 9.54 8.12
C ILE A 107 2.21 9.08 6.71
N THR A 108 3.36 8.42 6.56
CA THR A 108 3.70 7.74 5.31
C THR A 108 3.13 6.32 5.30
N MET A 109 2.81 5.80 4.13
CA MET A 109 2.30 4.45 3.98
C MET A 109 2.83 3.76 2.73
N ASN A 110 2.76 2.44 2.69
CA ASN A 110 3.16 1.57 1.59
C ASN A 110 4.67 1.63 1.31
N SER A 111 5.16 2.64 0.60
CA SER A 111 6.57 2.84 0.27
C SER A 111 7.23 3.88 1.17
N GLY A 112 8.57 3.85 1.28
CA GLY A 112 9.38 4.88 1.91
C GLY A 112 9.58 4.72 3.42
N LEU A 113 9.51 3.50 3.96
CA LEU A 113 9.74 3.19 5.37
C LEU A 113 11.02 3.83 5.92
N GLU A 114 12.14 3.67 5.22
CA GLU A 114 13.46 4.11 5.68
C GLU A 114 13.59 5.63 5.74
N SER A 115 12.87 6.35 4.88
CA SER A 115 12.93 7.81 4.77
C SER A 115 11.90 8.53 5.64
N SER A 116 10.83 7.86 6.06
CA SER A 116 9.66 8.42 6.75
C SER A 116 10.04 9.32 7.93
N ALA A 117 10.81 8.80 8.87
CA ALA A 117 11.20 9.51 10.08
C ALA A 117 12.05 10.75 9.79
N SER A 118 12.97 10.69 8.82
CA SER A 118 13.85 11.81 8.46
C SER A 118 13.10 12.98 7.78
N LEU A 119 11.91 12.72 7.28
CA LEU A 119 11.01 13.71 6.70
C LEU A 119 10.07 14.36 7.73
N GLY A 120 10.10 13.88 8.98
CA GLY A 120 9.26 14.37 10.05
C GLY A 120 7.85 13.78 10.09
N ALA A 121 7.61 12.71 9.35
CA ALA A 121 6.35 11.96 9.46
C ALA A 121 6.23 11.31 10.84
N LEU A 122 5.00 11.23 11.35
CA LEU A 122 4.71 10.68 12.69
C LEU A 122 5.09 9.20 12.79
N MET A 123 4.83 8.45 11.74
CA MET A 123 5.19 7.04 11.58
C MET A 123 5.00 6.58 10.13
N HIS A 124 5.37 5.34 9.89
CA HIS A 124 5.08 4.62 8.65
C HIS A 124 4.12 3.45 8.90
N VAL A 125 3.18 3.23 7.98
CA VAL A 125 2.29 2.07 7.95
C VAL A 125 2.52 1.33 6.64
N GLY A 126 3.22 0.20 6.67
CA GLY A 126 3.59 -0.50 5.46
C GLY A 126 4.33 -1.81 5.74
N GLN A 127 4.60 -2.55 4.69
CA GLN A 127 5.38 -3.77 4.78
C GLN A 127 6.88 -3.43 4.86
N PRO A 128 7.69 -4.14 5.66
CA PRO A 128 9.15 -4.06 5.57
C PRO A 128 9.61 -4.80 4.31
N GLU A 129 9.74 -4.06 3.20
CA GLU A 129 9.79 -4.61 1.84
C GLU A 129 11.03 -5.46 1.57
N TYR A 130 12.20 -5.05 2.08
CA TYR A 130 13.42 -5.84 1.97
C TYR A 130 13.29 -7.21 2.67
N LEU A 131 12.74 -7.23 3.90
CA LEU A 131 12.50 -8.48 4.64
C LEU A 131 11.43 -9.35 3.97
N ALA A 132 10.43 -8.74 3.34
CA ALA A 132 9.45 -9.47 2.57
C ALA A 132 10.09 -10.14 1.34
N GLY A 133 10.97 -9.41 0.64
CA GLY A 133 11.79 -9.95 -0.44
C GLY A 133 12.68 -11.10 0.02
N GLN A 134 13.42 -10.93 1.12
CA GLN A 134 14.25 -12.00 1.71
C GLN A 134 13.43 -13.25 2.02
N SER A 135 12.27 -13.09 2.62
CA SER A 135 11.38 -14.20 2.96
C SER A 135 10.87 -14.92 1.72
N ALA A 136 10.51 -14.15 0.67
CA ALA A 136 10.09 -14.70 -0.63
C ALA A 136 11.20 -15.46 -1.31
N GLY A 137 12.41 -14.91 -1.36
CA GLY A 137 13.59 -15.56 -1.97
C GLY A 137 13.99 -16.83 -1.22
N ALA A 138 13.98 -16.81 0.11
CA ALA A 138 14.28 -17.98 0.93
C ALA A 138 13.26 -19.11 0.67
N ARG A 139 11.98 -18.77 0.56
CA ARG A 139 10.92 -19.73 0.22
C ARG A 139 11.11 -20.27 -1.19
N ALA A 140 11.27 -19.41 -2.20
CA ALA A 140 11.45 -19.83 -3.58
C ALA A 140 12.66 -20.79 -3.72
N LYS A 141 13.78 -20.47 -3.05
CA LYS A 141 14.95 -21.35 -2.99
C LYS A 141 14.62 -22.70 -2.37
N SER A 142 13.86 -22.75 -1.30
CA SER A 142 13.43 -24.02 -0.66
C SER A 142 12.50 -24.83 -1.56
N GLU A 143 11.80 -24.19 -2.49
CA GLU A 143 10.95 -24.81 -3.51
C GLU A 143 11.72 -25.15 -4.81
N GLY A 144 13.05 -24.91 -4.85
CA GLY A 144 13.93 -25.32 -5.92
C GLY A 144 14.43 -24.22 -6.85
N ALA A 145 14.03 -22.97 -6.65
CA ALA A 145 14.50 -21.83 -7.43
C ALA A 145 16.00 -21.59 -7.25
N SER A 146 16.74 -21.33 -8.32
CA SER A 146 18.19 -21.13 -8.27
C SER A 146 18.69 -19.90 -9.02
N LYS A 147 18.00 -19.44 -10.08
CA LYS A 147 18.32 -18.26 -10.86
C LYS A 147 17.04 -17.67 -11.47
N GLY A 148 16.86 -16.37 -11.35
CA GLY A 148 15.60 -15.78 -11.75
C GLY A 148 15.65 -14.38 -12.33
N LEU A 149 14.44 -13.87 -12.61
CA LEU A 149 14.18 -12.49 -13.01
C LEU A 149 13.23 -11.84 -12.00
N CYS A 150 13.47 -10.57 -11.67
CA CYS A 150 12.52 -9.73 -10.95
C CYS A 150 11.84 -8.79 -11.94
N MET A 151 10.53 -8.95 -12.09
CA MET A 151 9.67 -8.14 -12.97
C MET A 151 9.10 -6.97 -12.19
N ILE A 152 9.64 -5.77 -12.45
CA ILE A 152 9.35 -4.54 -11.72
C ILE A 152 8.67 -3.52 -12.63
N GLN A 153 7.54 -2.94 -12.18
CA GLN A 153 6.78 -1.99 -12.99
C GLN A 153 7.14 -0.52 -12.72
N GLU A 154 7.68 -0.22 -11.56
CA GLU A 154 8.04 1.13 -11.10
C GLU A 154 9.48 1.12 -10.61
N ALA A 155 10.44 1.14 -11.53
CA ALA A 155 11.86 1.05 -11.21
C ALA A 155 12.39 2.20 -10.32
N TYR A 156 11.65 3.30 -10.23
CA TYR A 156 11.92 4.43 -9.33
C TYR A 156 11.42 4.18 -7.88
N ASN A 157 10.54 3.21 -7.68
CA ASN A 157 9.91 2.94 -6.39
C ASN A 157 10.84 2.11 -5.50
N THR A 158 11.36 2.74 -4.46
CA THR A 158 12.31 2.11 -3.53
C THR A 158 11.77 0.83 -2.90
N ALA A 159 10.48 0.78 -2.59
CA ALA A 159 9.85 -0.40 -2.01
C ALA A 159 9.88 -1.62 -2.94
N LEU A 160 9.68 -1.40 -4.25
CA LEU A 160 9.72 -2.48 -5.22
C LEU A 160 11.15 -2.94 -5.51
N VAL A 161 12.11 -2.02 -5.48
CA VAL A 161 13.54 -2.35 -5.55
C VAL A 161 13.93 -3.22 -4.36
N ASP A 162 13.54 -2.83 -3.14
CA ASP A 162 13.80 -3.59 -1.90
C ASP A 162 13.27 -5.03 -1.97
N ARG A 163 12.08 -5.26 -2.56
CA ARG A 163 11.53 -6.62 -2.79
C ARG A 163 12.46 -7.46 -3.65
N CYS A 164 12.94 -6.88 -4.76
CA CYS A 164 13.86 -7.58 -5.66
C CYS A 164 15.21 -7.84 -4.98
N GLU A 165 15.80 -6.83 -4.35
CA GLU A 165 17.10 -6.95 -3.68
C GLU A 165 17.06 -8.00 -2.56
N GLY A 166 16.03 -7.96 -1.71
CA GLY A 166 15.84 -8.96 -0.66
C GLY A 166 15.70 -10.38 -1.22
N TYR A 167 14.91 -10.57 -2.29
CA TYR A 167 14.78 -11.88 -2.94
C TYR A 167 16.13 -12.37 -3.49
N GLY A 168 16.91 -11.45 -4.05
CA GLY A 168 18.22 -11.71 -4.65
C GLY A 168 19.26 -12.29 -3.68
N GLU A 169 19.09 -12.11 -2.37
CA GLU A 169 19.99 -12.71 -1.37
C GLU A 169 19.94 -14.25 -1.37
N SER A 170 18.80 -14.84 -1.73
CA SER A 170 18.62 -16.29 -1.75
C SER A 170 18.66 -16.88 -3.16
N VAL A 171 18.05 -16.18 -4.12
CA VAL A 171 17.98 -16.57 -5.54
C VAL A 171 18.54 -15.42 -6.37
N PRO A 172 19.73 -15.55 -6.97
CA PRO A 172 20.27 -14.50 -7.83
C PRO A 172 19.31 -14.12 -8.94
N ILE A 173 19.01 -12.81 -9.06
CA ILE A 173 18.04 -12.29 -10.02
C ILE A 173 18.58 -11.11 -10.80
N GLU A 174 18.05 -10.93 -12.01
CA GLU A 174 18.18 -9.73 -12.82
C GLU A 174 16.87 -8.94 -12.81
N PHE A 175 16.95 -7.60 -12.77
CA PHE A 175 15.79 -6.72 -12.76
C PHE A 175 15.34 -6.42 -14.18
N ILE A 176 14.06 -6.61 -14.45
CA ILE A 176 13.43 -6.32 -15.73
C ILE A 176 12.33 -5.29 -15.52
N ASP A 177 12.57 -4.06 -15.98
CA ASP A 177 11.55 -3.01 -16.00
C ASP A 177 10.46 -3.37 -17.00
N THR A 178 9.27 -3.69 -16.50
CA THR A 178 8.12 -4.06 -17.31
C THR A 178 7.23 -2.89 -17.66
N THR A 179 7.36 -1.74 -16.95
CA THR A 179 6.33 -0.70 -16.84
C THR A 179 4.99 -1.24 -16.33
N SER A 180 3.98 -0.36 -16.18
CA SER A 180 2.64 -0.76 -15.72
C SER A 180 1.64 -0.99 -16.86
N ASP A 181 2.04 -0.78 -18.11
CA ASP A 181 1.18 -1.03 -19.27
C ASP A 181 1.05 -2.54 -19.54
N PRO A 182 -0.15 -3.11 -19.59
CA PRO A 182 -0.34 -4.57 -19.74
C PRO A 182 0.34 -5.17 -20.97
N ALA A 183 0.31 -4.49 -22.12
CA ALA A 183 0.94 -4.99 -23.35
C ALA A 183 2.47 -4.92 -23.25
N SER A 184 2.99 -3.90 -22.59
CA SER A 184 4.42 -3.75 -22.28
C SER A 184 4.89 -4.86 -21.32
N ILE A 185 4.13 -5.14 -20.25
CA ILE A 185 4.44 -6.22 -19.31
C ILE A 185 4.61 -7.55 -20.06
N GLU A 186 3.60 -7.96 -20.84
CA GLU A 186 3.64 -9.21 -21.61
C GLU A 186 4.82 -9.27 -22.56
N THR A 187 5.03 -8.21 -23.34
CA THR A 187 6.09 -8.16 -24.37
C THR A 187 7.49 -8.18 -23.75
N ARG A 188 7.73 -7.38 -22.72
CA ARG A 188 9.04 -7.29 -22.06
C ARG A 188 9.35 -8.57 -21.26
N ALA A 189 8.35 -9.14 -20.60
CA ALA A 189 8.50 -10.42 -19.91
C ALA A 189 8.85 -11.54 -20.88
N ALA A 190 8.11 -11.67 -21.99
CA ALA A 190 8.40 -12.68 -23.01
C ALA A 190 9.81 -12.52 -23.58
N ALA A 191 10.23 -11.29 -23.91
CA ALA A 191 11.56 -11.03 -24.44
C ALA A 191 12.67 -11.38 -23.42
N ALA A 192 12.50 -10.99 -22.16
CA ALA A 192 13.47 -11.30 -21.12
C ALA A 192 13.58 -12.82 -20.85
N LEU A 193 12.45 -13.53 -20.81
CA LEU A 193 12.40 -14.97 -20.62
C LEU A 193 13.08 -15.71 -21.79
N GLN A 194 12.81 -15.31 -23.03
CA GLN A 194 13.43 -15.91 -24.22
C GLN A 194 14.94 -15.65 -24.29
N ALA A 195 15.38 -14.48 -23.82
CA ALA A 195 16.80 -14.12 -23.77
C ALA A 195 17.57 -14.88 -22.66
N ASN A 196 16.87 -15.41 -21.65
CA ASN A 196 17.45 -16.07 -20.48
C ASN A 196 16.87 -17.49 -20.30
N PRO A 197 17.16 -18.44 -21.21
CA PRO A 197 16.55 -19.77 -21.19
C PRO A 197 17.02 -20.65 -20.02
N ASP A 198 18.01 -20.22 -19.28
CA ASP A 198 18.60 -20.91 -18.10
C ASP A 198 18.02 -20.47 -16.76
N ILE A 199 17.07 -19.55 -16.75
CA ILE A 199 16.35 -19.17 -15.53
C ILE A 199 15.30 -20.22 -15.15
N ASP A 200 15.09 -20.39 -13.86
CA ASP A 200 14.09 -21.30 -13.29
C ASP A 200 13.12 -20.59 -12.32
N ALA A 201 13.29 -19.28 -12.12
CA ALA A 201 12.44 -18.50 -11.23
C ALA A 201 12.06 -17.14 -11.80
N VAL A 202 10.86 -16.67 -11.43
CA VAL A 202 10.39 -15.30 -11.69
C VAL A 202 9.72 -14.76 -10.45
N LEU A 203 10.08 -13.54 -10.08
CA LEU A 203 9.39 -12.73 -9.08
C LEU A 203 8.65 -11.58 -9.78
N SER A 204 7.35 -11.45 -9.58
CA SER A 204 6.54 -10.31 -10.03
C SER A 204 6.14 -9.45 -8.83
N VAL A 205 6.55 -8.16 -8.80
CA VAL A 205 6.43 -7.33 -7.60
C VAL A 205 5.12 -6.55 -7.48
N GLY A 206 4.12 -6.88 -8.30
CA GLY A 206 2.78 -6.30 -8.23
C GLY A 206 1.72 -7.20 -8.88
N PRO A 207 0.42 -7.02 -8.55
CA PRO A 207 -0.61 -7.99 -8.91
C PRO A 207 -0.93 -8.01 -10.41
N HIS A 208 -0.92 -6.87 -11.09
CA HIS A 208 -1.13 -6.80 -12.54
C HIS A 208 0.10 -7.30 -13.32
N VAL A 209 1.31 -7.06 -12.77
CA VAL A 209 2.56 -7.62 -13.32
C VAL A 209 2.54 -9.14 -13.25
N CYS A 210 2.13 -9.69 -12.10
CA CYS A 210 1.98 -11.14 -11.91
C CYS A 210 1.12 -11.78 -13.00
N VAL A 211 -0.02 -11.17 -13.31
CA VAL A 211 -0.95 -11.68 -14.34
C VAL A 211 -0.35 -11.61 -15.75
N GLY A 212 0.24 -10.45 -16.12
CA GLY A 212 0.84 -10.28 -17.45
C GLY A 212 2.07 -11.16 -17.67
N VAL A 213 2.92 -11.28 -16.65
CA VAL A 213 4.11 -12.16 -16.67
C VAL A 213 3.70 -13.63 -16.77
N GLN A 214 2.68 -14.07 -16.01
CA GLN A 214 2.22 -15.44 -16.12
C GLN A 214 1.67 -15.75 -17.52
N LYS A 215 0.97 -14.80 -18.13
CA LYS A 215 0.52 -14.95 -19.50
C LYS A 215 1.71 -15.10 -20.48
N ALA A 216 2.76 -14.28 -20.33
CA ALA A 216 3.96 -14.42 -21.15
C ALA A 216 4.66 -15.79 -20.97
N ILE A 217 4.74 -16.30 -19.72
CA ILE A 217 5.27 -17.64 -19.41
C ILE A 217 4.47 -18.71 -20.14
N ASP A 218 3.13 -18.65 -20.08
CA ASP A 218 2.23 -19.60 -20.75
C ASP A 218 2.40 -19.55 -22.28
N ASP A 219 2.43 -18.36 -22.88
CA ASP A 219 2.51 -18.14 -24.32
C ASP A 219 3.82 -18.67 -24.94
N ILE A 220 4.94 -18.56 -24.20
CA ILE A 220 6.24 -19.09 -24.65
C ILE A 220 6.48 -20.55 -24.24
N GLY A 221 5.60 -21.12 -23.40
CA GLY A 221 5.67 -22.52 -22.97
C GLY A 221 6.82 -22.83 -22.02
N MET A 222 7.32 -21.85 -21.26
CA MET A 222 8.33 -22.07 -20.21
C MET A 222 7.69 -22.66 -18.95
N SER A 223 8.51 -23.39 -18.18
CA SER A 223 8.16 -23.85 -16.83
C SER A 223 9.15 -23.27 -15.84
N VAL A 224 8.71 -22.32 -15.04
CA VAL A 224 9.53 -21.62 -14.04
C VAL A 224 8.77 -21.52 -12.72
N HIS A 225 9.50 -21.43 -11.62
CA HIS A 225 8.92 -21.08 -10.33
C HIS A 225 8.45 -19.62 -10.35
N HIS A 226 7.16 -19.39 -10.39
CA HIS A 226 6.61 -18.02 -10.38
C HIS A 226 6.04 -17.69 -9.02
N SER A 227 6.53 -16.59 -8.42
CA SER A 227 6.06 -16.00 -7.17
C SER A 227 5.72 -14.53 -7.37
N CYS A 228 4.77 -14.03 -6.58
CA CYS A 228 4.22 -12.70 -6.76
C CYS A 228 4.12 -11.91 -5.46
N PHE A 229 3.86 -10.63 -5.60
CA PHE A 229 3.38 -9.77 -4.52
C PHE A 229 1.94 -9.35 -4.80
N ASP A 230 1.20 -9.15 -3.73
CA ASP A 230 -0.14 -8.62 -3.63
C ASP A 230 -1.27 -9.57 -4.08
N LEU A 231 -2.44 -9.24 -3.58
CA LEU A 231 -3.67 -9.97 -3.86
C LEU A 231 -4.49 -9.24 -4.92
N SER A 232 -5.03 -10.01 -5.84
CA SER A 232 -6.14 -9.61 -6.69
C SER A 232 -6.93 -10.87 -7.10
N PRO A 233 -8.20 -10.75 -7.51
CA PRO A 233 -8.94 -11.93 -7.96
C PRO A 233 -8.21 -12.76 -9.03
N PRO A 234 -7.59 -12.17 -10.08
CA PRO A 234 -6.82 -12.94 -11.05
C PRO A 234 -5.59 -13.65 -10.46
N VAL A 235 -4.86 -13.01 -9.52
CA VAL A 235 -3.73 -13.65 -8.82
C VAL A 235 -4.20 -14.85 -8.01
N MET A 236 -5.35 -14.73 -7.34
CA MET A 236 -5.93 -15.86 -6.61
C MET A 236 -6.30 -17.04 -7.53
N ASP A 237 -6.77 -16.75 -8.74
CA ASP A 237 -7.03 -17.81 -9.76
C ASP A 237 -5.73 -18.50 -10.20
N LEU A 238 -4.64 -17.75 -10.36
CA LEU A 238 -3.32 -18.30 -10.69
C LEU A 238 -2.77 -19.18 -9.55
N ILE A 239 -2.92 -18.79 -8.30
CA ILE A 239 -2.58 -19.60 -7.12
C ILE A 239 -3.40 -20.90 -7.10
N ASN A 240 -4.72 -20.80 -7.25
CA ASN A 240 -5.61 -21.95 -7.21
C ASN A 240 -5.32 -22.96 -8.34
N SER A 241 -4.97 -22.47 -9.52
CA SER A 241 -4.56 -23.31 -10.67
C SER A 241 -3.16 -23.90 -10.54
N GLY A 242 -2.34 -23.41 -9.60
CA GLY A 242 -0.96 -23.84 -9.39
C GLY A 242 0.05 -23.23 -10.40
N LYS A 243 -0.34 -22.20 -11.13
CA LYS A 243 0.56 -21.46 -12.04
C LYS A 243 1.51 -20.52 -11.30
N VAL A 244 1.05 -19.98 -10.17
CA VAL A 244 1.84 -19.20 -9.23
C VAL A 244 2.00 -20.00 -7.94
N SER A 245 3.22 -20.15 -7.45
CA SER A 245 3.52 -20.92 -6.25
C SER A 245 2.98 -20.25 -4.98
N PHE A 246 3.23 -18.95 -4.86
CA PHE A 246 2.72 -18.13 -3.78
C PHE A 246 2.70 -16.65 -4.18
N THR A 247 1.90 -15.88 -3.46
CA THR A 247 1.98 -14.42 -3.44
C THR A 247 2.16 -13.91 -2.00
N ILE A 248 2.72 -12.71 -1.86
CA ILE A 248 2.86 -12.05 -0.57
C ILE A 248 1.79 -10.99 -0.41
N ASP A 249 0.94 -11.17 0.60
CA ASP A 249 -0.06 -10.19 1.02
C ASP A 249 0.58 -9.17 1.97
N GLN A 250 0.57 -7.93 1.57
CA GLN A 250 0.97 -6.80 2.43
C GLN A 250 -0.22 -6.11 3.11
N GLN A 251 -1.40 -6.69 3.06
CA GLN A 251 -2.63 -6.20 3.71
C GLN A 251 -3.02 -4.79 3.27
N GLN A 252 -3.27 -4.60 1.96
CA GLN A 252 -3.57 -3.31 1.33
C GLN A 252 -4.63 -2.50 2.08
N ARG A 253 -5.70 -3.17 2.53
CA ARG A 253 -6.79 -2.50 3.26
C ARG A 253 -6.33 -1.96 4.61
N LEU A 254 -5.46 -2.67 5.33
CA LEU A 254 -4.90 -2.23 6.59
C LEU A 254 -4.02 -0.98 6.38
N GLN A 255 -3.24 -0.95 5.28
CA GLN A 255 -2.44 0.22 4.93
C GLN A 255 -3.29 1.48 4.69
N GLY A 256 -4.50 1.33 4.17
CA GLY A 256 -5.45 2.44 4.06
C GLY A 256 -6.14 2.79 5.38
N TYR A 257 -6.51 1.78 6.17
CA TYR A 257 -7.31 1.94 7.38
C TYR A 257 -6.51 2.53 8.55
N MET A 258 -5.35 1.94 8.85
CA MET A 258 -4.59 2.28 10.06
C MET A 258 -4.08 3.72 10.10
N PRO A 259 -3.55 4.31 9.02
CA PRO A 259 -3.08 5.70 9.08
C PRO A 259 -4.17 6.69 9.51
N VAL A 260 -5.39 6.53 9.02
CA VAL A 260 -6.52 7.40 9.38
C VAL A 260 -6.88 7.27 10.86
N ILE A 261 -6.94 6.02 11.37
CA ILE A 261 -7.19 5.76 12.80
C ILE A 261 -6.08 6.35 13.67
N VAL A 262 -4.82 6.20 13.26
CA VAL A 262 -3.68 6.72 14.02
C VAL A 262 -3.69 8.25 14.06
N LEU A 263 -3.99 8.92 12.94
CA LEU A 263 -4.14 10.39 12.91
C LEU A 263 -5.27 10.85 13.84
N HIS A 264 -6.41 10.15 13.83
CA HIS A 264 -7.51 10.44 14.76
C HIS A 264 -7.08 10.29 16.22
N LEU A 265 -6.40 9.21 16.57
CA LEU A 265 -5.88 9.01 17.92
C LEU A 265 -4.85 10.07 18.30
N TYR A 266 -3.96 10.46 17.39
CA TYR A 266 -2.99 11.53 17.60
C TYR A 266 -3.67 12.85 17.95
N ASN A 267 -4.66 13.26 17.18
CA ASN A 267 -5.39 14.50 17.37
C ASN A 267 -6.19 14.52 18.69
N ASN A 268 -6.72 13.38 19.10
CA ASN A 268 -7.59 13.25 20.28
C ASN A 268 -6.86 12.79 21.57
N SER A 269 -5.55 12.53 21.51
CA SER A 269 -4.76 12.01 22.63
C SER A 269 -3.55 12.89 22.96
N ALA A 270 -3.67 14.20 22.80
CA ALA A 270 -2.61 15.18 23.05
C ALA A 270 -1.27 14.89 22.32
N GLY A 271 -1.36 14.33 21.11
CA GLY A 271 -0.20 13.98 20.28
C GLY A 271 0.54 12.70 20.71
N LEU A 272 -0.05 11.90 21.58
CA LEU A 272 0.56 10.63 22.01
C LEU A 272 0.30 9.53 20.98
N LEU A 273 1.37 8.84 20.57
CA LEU A 273 1.33 7.73 19.62
C LEU A 273 2.09 6.51 20.15
N PRO A 274 1.79 5.31 19.67
CA PRO A 274 2.70 4.17 19.80
C PRO A 274 4.07 4.53 19.22
N GLY A 275 5.14 4.19 19.88
CA GLY A 275 6.50 4.61 19.54
C GLY A 275 7.13 3.86 18.37
N ALA A 276 6.34 3.22 17.47
CA ALA A 276 6.86 2.39 16.37
C ALA A 276 5.98 2.44 15.13
N ASN A 277 6.58 2.17 13.97
CA ASN A 277 5.88 1.94 12.72
C ASN A 277 4.92 0.73 12.83
N ILE A 278 3.89 0.70 11.98
CA ILE A 278 2.92 -0.40 11.94
C ILE A 278 3.23 -1.28 10.73
N PRO A 279 3.83 -2.47 10.92
CA PRO A 279 4.07 -3.39 9.83
C PRO A 279 2.75 -4.03 9.36
N SER A 280 2.57 -4.12 8.04
CA SER A 280 1.35 -4.65 7.42
C SER A 280 1.55 -5.99 6.68
N GLY A 281 2.68 -6.64 6.84
CA GLY A 281 3.05 -7.91 6.20
C GLY A 281 4.46 -8.30 6.61
N PRO A 282 5.09 -9.28 5.93
CA PRO A 282 4.56 -10.10 4.83
C PRO A 282 3.65 -11.25 5.30
N GLY A 283 2.59 -11.51 4.54
CA GLY A 283 1.74 -12.68 4.69
C GLY A 283 1.85 -13.60 3.46
N PHE A 284 2.21 -14.87 3.63
CA PHE A 284 2.27 -15.79 2.51
C PHE A 284 0.88 -16.36 2.17
N VAL A 285 0.52 -16.26 0.90
CA VAL A 285 -0.70 -16.84 0.35
C VAL A 285 -0.34 -17.81 -0.75
N ASP A 286 -0.75 -19.06 -0.55
CA ASP A 286 -0.58 -20.15 -1.50
C ASP A 286 -1.86 -21.00 -1.57
N LYS A 287 -1.83 -22.11 -2.32
CA LYS A 287 -2.98 -22.96 -2.52
C LYS A 287 -3.59 -23.49 -1.22
N SER A 288 -2.80 -23.60 -0.13
CA SER A 288 -3.27 -24.16 1.14
C SER A 288 -4.19 -23.21 1.93
N ASN A 289 -4.02 -21.89 1.74
CA ASN A 289 -4.77 -20.85 2.46
C ASN A 289 -5.53 -19.86 1.55
N ALA A 290 -5.40 -19.97 0.24
CA ALA A 290 -6.00 -19.06 -0.73
C ALA A 290 -7.51 -18.86 -0.51
N SER A 291 -8.26 -19.93 -0.21
CA SER A 291 -9.70 -19.84 0.06
C SER A 291 -10.05 -18.97 1.26
N SER A 292 -9.20 -18.95 2.29
CA SER A 292 -9.41 -18.17 3.51
C SER A 292 -9.21 -16.65 3.29
N VAL A 293 -8.38 -16.28 2.33
CA VAL A 293 -8.04 -14.87 2.04
C VAL A 293 -8.69 -14.33 0.78
N ALA A 294 -9.35 -15.16 -0.01
CA ALA A 294 -9.96 -14.75 -1.29
C ALA A 294 -10.91 -13.55 -1.17
N ALA A 295 -11.60 -13.41 -0.04
CA ALA A 295 -12.48 -12.27 0.23
C ALA A 295 -11.73 -10.95 0.44
N LEU A 296 -10.42 -10.99 0.70
CA LEU A 296 -9.57 -9.82 0.92
C LEU A 296 -8.94 -9.32 -0.41
N ALA A 297 -8.96 -10.15 -1.45
CA ALA A 297 -8.34 -9.85 -2.74
C ALA A 297 -9.11 -8.81 -3.59
N GLY A 298 -10.29 -8.36 -3.16
CA GLY A 298 -11.15 -7.41 -3.88
C GLY A 298 -11.74 -6.32 -3.00
N VAL A 299 -12.28 -5.30 -3.64
CA VAL A 299 -12.83 -4.11 -2.98
C VAL A 299 -14.11 -4.41 -2.18
N ASP A 300 -14.92 -5.38 -2.63
CA ASP A 300 -16.34 -5.49 -2.22
C ASP A 300 -16.63 -6.35 -1.00
N LYS A 301 -15.65 -7.02 -0.40
CA LYS A 301 -15.94 -7.98 0.69
C LYS A 301 -15.03 -7.79 1.89
N ILE A 302 -15.49 -7.03 2.89
CA ILE A 302 -15.14 -7.38 4.27
C ILE A 302 -16.10 -8.47 4.70
N GLY A 303 -15.54 -9.62 5.09
CA GLY A 303 -16.30 -10.75 5.57
C GLY A 303 -17.19 -10.40 6.76
N ARG A 304 -18.49 -10.36 6.52
CA ARG A 304 -19.49 -10.62 7.55
C ARG A 304 -19.62 -12.12 7.84
N ALA A 305 -18.81 -12.95 7.20
CA ALA A 305 -18.96 -14.40 7.23
C ALA A 305 -18.36 -15.10 8.45
N SER A 306 -17.46 -14.49 9.21
CA SER A 306 -16.74 -15.24 10.26
C SER A 306 -17.31 -15.16 11.68
N CYS A 307 -18.33 -14.33 11.93
CA CYS A 307 -18.91 -14.19 13.27
C CYS A 307 -20.20 -15.00 13.54
N ARG A 308 -20.74 -15.72 12.55
CA ARG A 308 -22.00 -16.48 12.73
C ARG A 308 -21.89 -17.99 12.76
N GLU A 309 -20.71 -18.57 12.55
CA GLU A 309 -20.55 -20.03 12.50
C GLU A 309 -19.74 -20.63 13.66
N ARG A 310 -19.61 -19.92 14.77
CA ARG A 310 -19.10 -20.51 16.01
C ARG A 310 -20.02 -20.17 17.17
N VAL A 311 -21.18 -20.77 17.20
CA VAL A 311 -21.97 -21.05 18.41
C VAL A 311 -22.46 -22.48 18.32
#